data_5e067cdb67d2d0298c59e012d96f2e98
#
_entry.id   5e067cdb67d2d0298c59e012d96f2e98
#
_cell.length_a   1.000
_cell.length_b   1.000
_cell.length_c   1.000
_cell.angle_alpha   90.00
_cell.angle_beta   90.00
_cell.angle_gamma   90.00
#
_symmetry.space_group_name_H-M   'P 1'
#
loop_
_entity.id
_entity.type
_entity.pdbx_description
1 polymer ?
#
loop_
_entity_poly.entity_id
_entity_poly.type
_entity_poly.pdbx_seq_one_letter_code
_entity_poly.pdbx_strand_id
1 'polypeptide(L)'
;MVLIDATSDYHCTEQMIKMMVRDAYEDGNDRMFLEYYTMDDIDIPTLEGYRVMFKTNNPEHIWNSLDHKEFLMQLGGYVVNRKDGTEGLTIAGLLMFGKGLPVRERFDYLRMDYIDKSNLIGDQRYSDRLTYDGTWENNLFNFIRMVVPRLTRDIPRPFQMDGIIRKDDTPQHKAVREAFTNMIIHADLTLNGLLRVEKYDDR
;
A
#
# COMPACT_ATOMS: atom_id res chain seq x y z
N MET A 1 14.73 -5.04 -29.22
CA MET A 1 14.51 -6.07 -28.20
C MET A 1 13.28 -6.87 -28.58
N VAL A 2 13.32 -8.18 -28.50
CA VAL A 2 12.23 -9.09 -28.83
C VAL A 2 11.82 -9.79 -27.55
N LEU A 3 10.55 -9.78 -27.20
CA LEU A 3 9.98 -10.60 -26.13
C LEU A 3 9.55 -11.94 -26.71
N ILE A 4 9.94 -13.02 -26.02
CA ILE A 4 9.53 -14.39 -26.35
C ILE A 4 8.40 -14.76 -25.40
N ASP A 5 7.21 -14.97 -25.93
CA ASP A 5 6.09 -15.53 -25.21
C ASP A 5 5.91 -17.00 -25.66
N ALA A 6 5.23 -17.82 -24.83
CA ALA A 6 5.00 -19.24 -25.10
C ALA A 6 4.32 -19.51 -26.47
N THR A 7 3.75 -18.51 -27.11
CA THR A 7 2.99 -18.60 -28.36
C THR A 7 3.57 -17.84 -29.55
N SER A 8 4.38 -16.78 -29.33
CA SER A 8 4.97 -15.99 -30.43
C SER A 8 6.02 -14.98 -29.97
N ASP A 9 6.96 -14.66 -30.86
CA ASP A 9 7.90 -13.56 -30.69
C ASP A 9 7.28 -12.27 -31.22
N TYR A 10 7.42 -11.15 -30.48
CA TYR A 10 6.96 -9.85 -30.92
C TYR A 10 7.95 -8.74 -30.56
N HIS A 11 7.96 -7.68 -31.36
CA HIS A 11 8.79 -6.51 -31.10
C HIS A 11 8.24 -5.70 -29.94
N CYS A 12 9.13 -5.39 -28.96
CA CYS A 12 8.75 -4.51 -27.86
C CYS A 12 8.47 -3.09 -28.36
N THR A 13 7.41 -2.49 -27.85
CA THR A 13 7.18 -1.05 -27.99
C THR A 13 8.23 -0.27 -27.22
N GLU A 14 8.46 1.01 -27.58
CA GLU A 14 9.36 1.88 -26.80
C GLU A 14 8.96 1.96 -25.32
N GLN A 15 7.68 1.95 -25.03
CA GLN A 15 7.15 1.97 -23.68
C GLN A 15 7.52 0.68 -22.91
N MET A 16 7.39 -0.48 -23.54
CA MET A 16 7.81 -1.76 -22.95
C MET A 16 9.31 -1.79 -22.68
N ILE A 17 10.12 -1.28 -23.61
CA ILE A 17 11.58 -1.20 -23.41
C ILE A 17 11.93 -0.30 -22.22
N LYS A 18 11.28 0.88 -22.11
CA LYS A 18 11.45 1.78 -20.96
C LYS A 18 11.09 1.12 -19.64
N MET A 19 9.98 0.37 -19.61
CA MET A 19 9.58 -0.40 -18.42
C MET A 19 10.60 -1.46 -18.07
N MET A 20 11.07 -2.26 -19.03
CA MET A 20 12.07 -3.30 -18.81
C MET A 20 13.41 -2.72 -18.33
N VAL A 21 13.83 -1.58 -18.87
CA VAL A 21 15.04 -0.87 -18.43
C VAL A 21 14.87 -0.37 -16.99
N ARG A 22 13.71 0.22 -16.66
CA ARG A 22 13.39 0.65 -15.30
C ARG A 22 13.42 -0.52 -14.30
N ASP A 23 12.79 -1.64 -14.67
CA ASP A 23 12.69 -2.82 -13.81
C ASP A 23 14.01 -3.60 -13.69
N ALA A 24 14.95 -3.36 -14.59
CA ALA A 24 16.31 -3.91 -14.55
C ALA A 24 17.24 -3.18 -13.55
N TYR A 25 16.86 -2.02 -13.05
CA TYR A 25 17.62 -1.36 -11.98
C TYR A 25 17.37 -2.10 -10.66
N GLU A 26 18.48 -2.50 -10.01
CA GLU A 26 18.47 -3.21 -8.72
C GLU A 26 17.86 -2.38 -7.57
N ASP A 27 17.89 -1.06 -7.67
CA ASP A 27 17.22 -0.16 -6.74
C ASP A 27 15.74 -0.03 -7.13
N GLY A 28 14.87 -0.67 -6.36
CA GLY A 28 13.42 -0.59 -6.57
C GLY A 28 12.94 0.86 -6.64
N ASN A 29 11.99 1.15 -7.53
CA ASN A 29 11.38 2.48 -7.70
C ASN A 29 10.88 3.10 -6.40
N ASP A 30 10.54 2.29 -5.41
CA ASP A 30 9.99 2.70 -4.12
C ASP A 30 10.95 3.59 -3.30
N ARG A 31 12.26 3.40 -3.49
CA ARG A 31 13.32 4.18 -2.84
C ARG A 31 13.75 5.43 -3.60
N MET A 32 13.13 5.67 -4.77
CA MET A 32 13.45 6.85 -5.56
C MET A 32 13.13 8.12 -4.77
N PHE A 33 14.14 8.99 -4.67
CA PHE A 33 14.04 10.30 -4.04
C PHE A 33 13.10 11.20 -4.83
N LEU A 34 12.24 11.92 -4.12
CA LEU A 34 11.32 12.90 -4.68
C LEU A 34 11.79 14.30 -4.32
N GLU A 35 12.27 15.02 -5.33
CA GLU A 35 12.64 16.42 -5.15
C GLU A 35 11.41 17.24 -4.70
N TYR A 36 11.64 18.15 -3.74
CA TYR A 36 10.64 19.08 -3.21
C TYR A 36 9.52 18.46 -2.34
N TYR A 37 9.54 17.14 -2.11
CA TYR A 37 8.63 16.50 -1.16
C TYR A 37 9.31 16.32 0.19
N THR A 38 8.69 16.88 1.22
CA THR A 38 9.27 17.00 2.56
C THR A 38 8.36 16.38 3.64
N MET A 39 8.75 16.51 4.90
CA MET A 39 7.88 16.11 6.02
C MET A 39 6.57 16.87 6.06
N ASP A 40 6.45 18.05 5.44
CA ASP A 40 5.22 18.83 5.36
C ASP A 40 4.15 18.14 4.49
N ASP A 41 4.57 17.23 3.60
CA ASP A 41 3.69 16.44 2.74
C ASP A 41 3.18 15.15 3.40
N ILE A 42 3.69 14.84 4.59
CA ILE A 42 3.27 13.67 5.38
C ILE A 42 2.03 14.00 6.20
N ASP A 43 1.08 13.08 6.20
CA ASP A 43 -0.04 13.05 7.15
C ASP A 43 0.43 12.46 8.47
N ILE A 44 0.74 13.33 9.42
CA ILE A 44 1.25 12.93 10.74
C ILE A 44 0.31 11.98 11.47
N PRO A 45 -1.04 12.19 11.48
CA PRO A 45 -1.97 11.24 12.10
C PRO A 45 -1.86 9.82 11.50
N THR A 46 -1.68 9.71 10.18
CA THR A 46 -1.47 8.41 9.51
C THR A 46 -0.16 7.75 9.97
N LEU A 47 0.94 8.50 10.00
CA LEU A 47 2.23 8.00 10.46
C LEU A 47 2.19 7.59 11.93
N GLU A 48 1.53 8.36 12.80
CA GLU A 48 1.33 8.00 14.20
C GLU A 48 0.51 6.71 14.36
N GLY A 49 -0.54 6.55 13.56
CA GLY A 49 -1.31 5.30 13.53
C GLY A 49 -0.45 4.08 13.20
N TYR A 50 0.48 4.21 12.25
CA TYR A 50 1.45 3.17 11.95
C TYR A 50 2.43 2.94 13.12
N ARG A 51 2.95 4.00 13.74
CA ARG A 51 3.85 3.91 14.89
C ARG A 51 3.22 3.19 16.08
N VAL A 52 1.94 3.44 16.33
CA VAL A 52 1.18 2.70 17.38
C VAL A 52 1.13 1.21 17.06
N MET A 53 0.83 0.84 15.81
CA MET A 53 0.85 -0.57 15.38
C MET A 53 2.25 -1.18 15.51
N PHE A 54 3.28 -0.46 15.08
CA PHE A 54 4.67 -0.90 15.18
C PHE A 54 5.07 -1.16 16.65
N LYS A 55 4.79 -0.21 17.54
CA LYS A 55 5.06 -0.32 18.97
C LYS A 55 4.30 -1.47 19.63
N THR A 56 3.05 -1.68 19.24
CA THR A 56 2.24 -2.79 19.78
C THR A 56 2.85 -4.15 19.41
N ASN A 57 3.37 -4.29 18.21
CA ASN A 57 4.01 -5.53 17.75
C ASN A 57 5.46 -5.67 18.21
N ASN A 58 6.14 -4.56 18.52
CA ASN A 58 7.56 -4.50 18.86
C ASN A 58 7.79 -3.54 20.03
N PRO A 59 7.31 -3.86 21.26
CA PRO A 59 7.28 -2.91 22.37
C PRO A 59 8.67 -2.44 22.79
N GLU A 60 9.69 -3.30 22.74
CA GLU A 60 11.07 -3.00 23.15
C GLU A 60 11.97 -2.50 22.01
N HIS A 61 11.40 -2.21 20.84
CA HIS A 61 12.22 -1.82 19.68
C HIS A 61 12.74 -0.39 19.84
N ILE A 62 14.03 -0.19 19.57
CA ILE A 62 14.73 1.10 19.71
C ILE A 62 14.10 2.23 18.86
N TRP A 63 13.45 1.90 17.75
CA TRP A 63 12.79 2.89 16.89
C TRP A 63 11.56 3.54 17.51
N ASN A 64 11.05 2.98 18.60
CA ASN A 64 9.93 3.58 19.34
C ASN A 64 10.25 4.94 19.94
N SER A 65 11.54 5.23 20.21
CA SER A 65 12.02 6.50 20.77
C SER A 65 12.40 7.57 19.74
N LEU A 66 12.45 7.20 18.45
CA LEU A 66 12.82 8.10 17.36
C LEU A 66 11.73 9.15 17.13
N ASP A 67 12.10 10.32 16.62
CA ASP A 67 11.14 11.28 16.09
C ASP A 67 10.47 10.79 14.80
N HIS A 68 9.54 11.55 14.24
CA HIS A 68 8.80 11.13 13.03
C HIS A 68 9.70 11.00 11.81
N LYS A 69 10.61 11.96 11.62
CA LYS A 69 11.54 11.97 10.49
C LYS A 69 12.54 10.83 10.59
N GLU A 70 13.17 10.67 11.75
CA GLU A 70 14.12 9.59 12.00
C GLU A 70 13.47 8.21 11.83
N PHE A 71 12.26 8.05 12.36
CA PHE A 71 11.49 6.81 12.20
C PHE A 71 11.20 6.52 10.73
N LEU A 72 10.77 7.54 9.97
CA LEU A 72 10.50 7.40 8.54
C LEU A 72 11.77 7.10 7.74
N MET A 73 12.93 7.66 8.15
CA MET A 73 14.23 7.33 7.56
C MET A 73 14.60 5.85 7.78
N GLN A 74 14.34 5.31 8.97
CA GLN A 74 14.59 3.89 9.24
C GLN A 74 13.71 2.97 8.41
N LEU A 75 12.49 3.41 8.09
CA LEU A 75 11.58 2.69 7.19
C LEU A 75 11.96 2.82 5.71
N GLY A 76 12.88 3.73 5.37
CA GLY A 76 13.23 4.04 3.98
C GLY A 76 12.23 4.97 3.28
N GLY A 77 11.32 5.59 4.04
CA GLY A 77 10.33 6.54 3.51
C GLY A 77 10.85 7.98 3.38
N TYR A 78 12.01 8.27 3.99
CA TYR A 78 12.71 9.55 3.90
C TYR A 78 14.21 9.30 3.75
N VAL A 79 14.87 10.06 2.90
CA VAL A 79 16.29 9.87 2.61
C VAL A 79 17.03 11.20 2.61
N VAL A 80 18.35 11.10 2.89
CA VAL A 80 19.29 12.21 2.74
C VAL A 80 20.30 11.81 1.67
N ASN A 81 20.41 12.60 0.62
CA ASN A 81 21.42 12.44 -0.41
C ASN A 81 22.79 12.82 0.17
N ARG A 82 23.68 11.87 0.28
CA ARG A 82 25.01 12.07 0.87
C ARG A 82 25.96 12.91 0.00
N LYS A 83 25.63 13.13 -1.28
CA LYS A 83 26.51 13.87 -2.21
C LYS A 83 26.36 15.37 -2.06
N ASP A 84 25.14 15.85 -1.87
CA ASP A 84 24.80 17.26 -1.88
C ASP A 84 24.03 17.71 -0.62
N GLY A 85 23.69 16.76 0.26
CA GLY A 85 22.96 17.04 1.50
C GLY A 85 21.47 17.31 1.29
N THR A 86 20.93 17.16 0.08
CA THR A 86 19.49 17.28 -0.15
C THR A 86 18.75 16.15 0.54
N GLU A 87 17.57 16.44 1.06
CA GLU A 87 16.75 15.46 1.76
C GLU A 87 15.29 15.56 1.34
N GLY A 88 14.56 14.46 1.44
CA GLY A 88 13.15 14.44 1.09
C GLY A 88 12.54 13.04 1.17
N LEU A 89 11.28 12.98 0.80
CA LEU A 89 10.53 11.73 0.76
C LEU A 89 11.00 10.82 -0.36
N THR A 90 10.81 9.53 -0.15
CA THR A 90 10.84 8.53 -1.23
C THR A 90 9.43 8.33 -1.78
N ILE A 91 9.32 7.66 -2.94
CA ILE A 91 8.04 7.22 -3.49
C ILE A 91 7.26 6.42 -2.44
N ALA A 92 7.89 5.45 -1.79
CA ALA A 92 7.25 4.65 -0.74
C ALA A 92 6.77 5.50 0.45
N GLY A 93 7.57 6.46 0.91
CA GLY A 93 7.20 7.35 2.00
C GLY A 93 5.96 8.18 1.69
N LEU A 94 5.93 8.78 0.50
CA LEU A 94 4.79 9.59 0.05
C LEU A 94 3.55 8.72 -0.16
N LEU A 95 3.66 7.57 -0.83
CA LEU A 95 2.53 6.65 -1.06
C LEU A 95 1.94 6.11 0.23
N MET A 96 2.78 5.75 1.20
CA MET A 96 2.32 5.15 2.46
C MET A 96 1.72 6.15 3.43
N PHE A 97 2.28 7.35 3.54
CA PHE A 97 1.96 8.28 4.63
C PHE A 97 1.66 9.70 4.15
N GLY A 98 1.66 9.96 2.85
CA GLY A 98 1.44 11.30 2.31
C GLY A 98 0.02 11.80 2.54
N LYS A 99 -0.10 13.13 2.57
CA LYS A 99 -1.38 13.82 2.45
C LYS A 99 -1.97 13.56 1.06
N GLY A 100 -3.28 13.53 0.96
CA GLY A 100 -3.97 13.18 -0.28
C GLY A 100 -3.68 14.12 -1.45
N LEU A 101 -3.40 15.40 -1.22
CA LEU A 101 -3.07 16.34 -2.29
C LEU A 101 -1.67 16.05 -2.88
N PRO A 102 -0.56 16.03 -2.10
CA PRO A 102 0.76 15.65 -2.62
C PRO A 102 0.79 14.29 -3.31
N VAL A 103 0.09 13.29 -2.76
CA VAL A 103 -0.03 11.97 -3.39
C VAL A 103 -0.66 12.08 -4.78
N ARG A 104 -1.75 12.83 -4.94
CA ARG A 104 -2.42 13.02 -6.24
C ARG A 104 -1.61 13.86 -7.21
N GLU A 105 -0.89 14.85 -6.74
CA GLU A 105 0.00 15.68 -7.58
C GLU A 105 1.12 14.84 -8.19
N ARG A 106 1.67 13.90 -7.40
CA ARG A 106 2.75 13.03 -7.86
C ARG A 106 2.26 11.83 -8.67
N PHE A 107 1.07 11.31 -8.34
CA PHE A 107 0.48 10.10 -8.91
C PHE A 107 -0.94 10.40 -9.42
N ASP A 108 -1.05 11.19 -10.48
CA ASP A 108 -2.31 11.70 -11.05
C ASP A 108 -3.35 10.62 -11.32
N TYR A 109 -2.89 9.41 -11.61
CA TYR A 109 -3.73 8.29 -12.02
C TYR A 109 -3.98 7.27 -10.90
N LEU A 110 -3.36 7.44 -9.74
CA LEU A 110 -3.56 6.53 -8.62
C LEU A 110 -5.02 6.62 -8.13
N ARG A 111 -5.74 5.54 -8.35
CA ARG A 111 -7.11 5.34 -7.85
C ARG A 111 -7.12 4.11 -6.96
N MET A 112 -7.66 4.25 -5.76
CA MET A 112 -7.84 3.16 -4.80
C MET A 112 -9.32 2.97 -4.53
N ASP A 113 -9.86 1.82 -4.92
CA ASP A 113 -11.27 1.46 -4.77
C ASP A 113 -11.41 0.10 -4.11
N TYR A 114 -12.31 0.00 -3.14
CA TYR A 114 -12.83 -1.27 -2.63
C TYR A 114 -14.32 -1.35 -2.93
N ILE A 115 -14.78 -2.47 -3.45
CA ILE A 115 -16.18 -2.71 -3.79
C ILE A 115 -16.57 -4.09 -3.25
N ASP A 116 -17.56 -4.10 -2.34
CA ASP A 116 -18.16 -5.34 -1.85
C ASP A 116 -19.37 -5.68 -2.71
N LYS A 117 -19.29 -6.79 -3.44
CA LYS A 117 -20.35 -7.35 -4.27
C LYS A 117 -20.93 -8.63 -3.66
N SER A 118 -20.64 -8.88 -2.39
CA SER A 118 -21.24 -9.99 -1.65
C SER A 118 -22.61 -9.61 -1.10
N ASN A 119 -23.47 -10.62 -0.89
CA ASN A 119 -24.78 -10.47 -0.26
C ASN A 119 -25.67 -9.39 -0.91
N LEU A 120 -25.64 -9.26 -2.24
CA LEU A 120 -26.44 -8.29 -2.98
C LEU A 120 -27.93 -8.61 -2.88
N ILE A 121 -28.78 -7.59 -2.66
CA ILE A 121 -30.23 -7.69 -2.61
C ILE A 121 -30.84 -6.90 -3.76
N GLY A 122 -31.65 -7.58 -4.58
CA GLY A 122 -32.32 -6.95 -5.73
C GLY A 122 -31.32 -6.38 -6.75
N ASP A 123 -31.55 -5.14 -7.18
CA ASP A 123 -30.74 -4.47 -8.23
C ASP A 123 -29.52 -3.71 -7.67
N GLN A 124 -29.07 -4.03 -6.47
CA GLN A 124 -27.89 -3.39 -5.88
C GLN A 124 -26.63 -3.70 -6.69
N ARG A 125 -25.81 -2.67 -6.92
CA ARG A 125 -24.53 -2.81 -7.60
C ARG A 125 -23.39 -3.21 -6.66
N TYR A 126 -23.50 -2.90 -5.39
CA TYR A 126 -22.57 -3.21 -4.31
C TYR A 126 -23.27 -3.12 -2.96
N SER A 127 -22.80 -3.86 -1.98
CA SER A 127 -23.27 -3.81 -0.59
C SER A 127 -22.45 -2.84 0.25
N ASP A 128 -21.17 -2.67 -0.06
CA ASP A 128 -20.26 -1.70 0.57
C ASP A 128 -19.26 -1.19 -0.48
N ARG A 129 -18.81 0.05 -0.33
CA ARG A 129 -17.81 0.66 -1.21
C ARG A 129 -16.95 1.63 -0.42
N LEU A 130 -15.64 1.57 -0.67
CA LEU A 130 -14.69 2.58 -0.22
C LEU A 130 -14.00 3.17 -1.45
N THR A 131 -14.21 4.44 -1.68
CA THR A 131 -13.48 5.25 -2.65
C THR A 131 -13.07 6.56 -2.00
N TYR A 132 -12.07 7.21 -2.52
CA TYR A 132 -11.67 8.51 -2.00
C TYR A 132 -12.78 9.55 -2.20
N ASP A 133 -13.24 10.15 -1.11
CA ASP A 133 -14.32 11.14 -1.05
C ASP A 133 -13.91 12.44 -0.35
N GLY A 134 -12.63 12.56 0.05
CA GLY A 134 -12.10 13.71 0.79
C GLY A 134 -12.22 13.62 2.32
N THR A 135 -12.83 12.57 2.86
CA THR A 135 -12.96 12.38 4.32
C THR A 135 -11.73 11.74 4.96
N TRP A 136 -10.81 11.24 4.17
CA TRP A 136 -9.56 10.60 4.61
C TRP A 136 -8.42 10.92 3.67
N GLU A 137 -7.18 10.83 4.15
CA GLU A 137 -6.01 11.04 3.30
C GLU A 137 -5.77 9.83 2.40
N ASN A 138 -5.71 10.09 1.08
CA ASN A 138 -5.65 9.07 0.03
C ASN A 138 -4.24 8.47 -0.08
N ASN A 139 -3.82 7.75 0.96
CA ASN A 139 -2.55 7.03 1.01
C ASN A 139 -2.76 5.53 1.23
N LEU A 140 -1.73 4.75 0.93
CA LEU A 140 -1.81 3.28 1.01
C LEU A 140 -2.10 2.77 2.43
N PHE A 141 -1.49 3.37 3.45
CA PHE A 141 -1.71 2.89 4.83
C PHE A 141 -3.16 3.06 5.27
N ASN A 142 -3.78 4.20 4.98
CA ASN A 142 -5.20 4.40 5.28
C ASN A 142 -6.08 3.44 4.48
N PHE A 143 -5.79 3.25 3.19
CA PHE A 143 -6.52 2.30 2.36
C PHE A 143 -6.43 0.88 2.93
N ILE A 144 -5.22 0.40 3.26
CA ILE A 144 -4.98 -0.92 3.87
C ILE A 144 -5.78 -1.06 5.18
N ARG A 145 -5.68 -0.07 6.07
CA ARG A 145 -6.34 -0.09 7.37
C ARG A 145 -7.86 -0.15 7.26
N MET A 146 -8.43 0.47 6.22
CA MET A 146 -9.88 0.47 6.00
C MET A 146 -10.38 -0.76 5.23
N VAL A 147 -9.59 -1.32 4.31
CA VAL A 147 -10.00 -2.44 3.45
C VAL A 147 -9.85 -3.78 4.16
N VAL A 148 -8.74 -4.02 4.88
CA VAL A 148 -8.48 -5.32 5.54
C VAL A 148 -9.62 -5.74 6.48
N PRO A 149 -10.16 -4.89 7.37
CA PRO A 149 -11.30 -5.26 8.21
C PRO A 149 -12.56 -5.60 7.39
N ARG A 150 -12.78 -4.91 6.26
CA ARG A 150 -13.93 -5.16 5.37
C ARG A 150 -13.82 -6.50 4.66
N LEU A 151 -12.62 -6.83 4.17
CA LEU A 151 -12.34 -8.12 3.54
C LEU A 151 -12.53 -9.31 4.50
N THR A 152 -12.14 -9.12 5.77
CA THR A 152 -12.15 -10.20 6.77
C THR A 152 -13.40 -10.23 7.62
N ARG A 153 -14.35 -9.30 7.44
CA ARG A 153 -15.54 -9.14 8.28
C ARG A 153 -16.39 -10.42 8.37
N ASP A 154 -16.59 -11.09 7.25
CA ASP A 154 -17.49 -12.24 7.13
C ASP A 154 -16.78 -13.60 7.29
N ILE A 155 -15.46 -13.58 7.51
CA ILE A 155 -14.69 -14.80 7.76
C ILE A 155 -15.00 -15.28 9.18
N PRO A 156 -15.48 -16.53 9.33
CA PRO A 156 -15.77 -17.08 10.64
C PRO A 156 -14.55 -17.09 11.56
N ARG A 157 -14.75 -16.70 12.80
CA ARG A 157 -13.74 -16.74 13.87
C ARG A 157 -14.12 -17.82 14.87
N PRO A 158 -13.77 -19.10 14.60
CA PRO A 158 -14.05 -20.15 15.56
C PRO A 158 -13.33 -19.87 16.87
N PHE A 159 -13.99 -20.19 17.98
CA PHE A 159 -13.38 -20.04 19.29
C PHE A 159 -12.22 -21.03 19.41
N GLN A 160 -11.00 -20.53 19.35
CA GLN A 160 -9.78 -21.32 19.56
C GLN A 160 -8.90 -20.65 20.62
N MET A 161 -8.36 -21.46 21.52
CA MET A 161 -7.45 -21.02 22.56
C MET A 161 -6.05 -21.56 22.27
N ASP A 162 -5.04 -20.71 22.51
CA ASP A 162 -3.64 -21.12 22.57
C ASP A 162 -3.17 -20.82 24.01
N GLY A 163 -3.21 -21.83 24.86
CA GLY A 163 -3.11 -21.66 26.30
C GLY A 163 -4.26 -20.80 26.84
N ILE A 164 -3.95 -19.65 27.42
CA ILE A 164 -4.92 -18.67 27.95
C ILE A 164 -5.26 -17.54 26.95
N ILE A 165 -4.61 -17.53 25.77
CA ILE A 165 -4.80 -16.48 24.75
C ILE A 165 -5.76 -16.98 23.69
N ARG A 166 -6.80 -16.18 23.40
CA ARG A 166 -7.71 -16.44 22.31
C ARG A 166 -7.03 -16.22 20.97
N LYS A 167 -7.16 -17.19 20.07
CA LYS A 167 -6.69 -17.12 18.69
C LYS A 167 -7.84 -16.66 17.79
N ASP A 168 -7.83 -15.38 17.42
CA ASP A 168 -8.85 -14.81 16.53
C ASP A 168 -8.47 -14.88 15.04
N ASP A 169 -7.23 -15.32 14.74
CA ASP A 169 -6.64 -15.27 13.41
C ASP A 169 -6.60 -16.66 12.79
N THR A 170 -7.54 -16.93 11.89
CA THR A 170 -7.61 -18.21 11.17
C THR A 170 -6.69 -18.21 9.93
N PRO A 171 -6.37 -19.38 9.34
CA PRO A 171 -5.64 -19.45 8.08
C PRO A 171 -6.27 -18.63 6.95
N GLN A 172 -7.61 -18.55 6.92
CA GLN A 172 -8.33 -17.74 5.93
C GLN A 172 -8.06 -16.23 6.12
N HIS A 173 -8.07 -15.73 7.36
CA HIS A 173 -7.72 -14.33 7.64
C HIS A 173 -6.28 -14.01 7.18
N LYS A 174 -5.34 -14.93 7.41
CA LYS A 174 -3.95 -14.78 6.95
C LYS A 174 -3.85 -14.77 5.44
N ALA A 175 -4.50 -15.73 4.76
CA ALA A 175 -4.50 -15.84 3.31
C ALA A 175 -5.06 -14.58 2.63
N VAL A 176 -6.17 -14.05 3.13
CA VAL A 176 -6.77 -12.82 2.59
C VAL A 176 -5.84 -11.61 2.77
N ARG A 177 -5.23 -11.46 3.95
CA ARG A 177 -4.26 -10.37 4.18
C ARG A 177 -3.03 -10.50 3.30
N GLU A 178 -2.52 -11.72 3.15
CA GLU A 178 -1.36 -12.01 2.30
C GLU A 178 -1.68 -11.71 0.83
N ALA A 179 -2.80 -12.19 0.32
CA ALA A 179 -3.23 -11.91 -1.05
C ALA A 179 -3.38 -10.40 -1.30
N PHE A 180 -4.00 -9.68 -0.36
CA PHE A 180 -4.15 -8.22 -0.45
C PHE A 180 -2.81 -7.50 -0.39
N THR A 181 -1.91 -7.91 0.50
CA THR A 181 -0.57 -7.34 0.60
C THR A 181 0.24 -7.61 -0.67
N ASN A 182 0.19 -8.82 -1.20
CA ASN A 182 0.86 -9.18 -2.44
C ASN A 182 0.34 -8.36 -3.63
N MET A 183 -0.97 -8.13 -3.71
CA MET A 183 -1.53 -7.25 -4.73
C MET A 183 -0.91 -5.84 -4.67
N ILE A 184 -0.75 -5.26 -3.48
CA ILE A 184 -0.16 -3.93 -3.31
C ILE A 184 1.34 -3.93 -3.67
N ILE A 185 2.10 -4.92 -3.19
CA ILE A 185 3.55 -5.01 -3.41
C ILE A 185 3.87 -5.17 -4.90
N HIS A 186 3.03 -5.91 -5.63
CA HIS A 186 3.24 -6.17 -7.07
C HIS A 186 2.54 -5.15 -7.98
N ALA A 187 1.79 -4.19 -7.42
CA ALA A 187 1.17 -3.15 -8.21
C ALA A 187 2.20 -2.11 -8.67
N ASP A 188 2.25 -1.83 -9.96
CA ASP A 188 3.01 -0.70 -10.46
C ASP A 188 2.21 0.59 -10.30
N LEU A 189 2.39 1.24 -9.17
CA LEU A 189 1.68 2.48 -8.80
C LEU A 189 2.20 3.72 -9.53
N THR A 190 3.25 3.58 -10.35
CA THR A 190 3.79 4.65 -11.19
C THR A 190 3.16 4.72 -12.58
N LEU A 191 2.44 3.67 -12.96
CA LEU A 191 1.65 3.62 -14.17
C LEU A 191 0.21 4.11 -13.91
N ASN A 192 -0.47 4.47 -15.00
CA ASN A 192 -1.90 4.79 -14.98
C ASN A 192 -2.69 3.55 -14.54
N GLY A 193 -2.87 3.38 -13.24
CA GLY A 193 -3.44 2.17 -12.67
C GLY A 193 -4.55 2.44 -11.68
N LEU A 194 -5.51 1.53 -11.68
CA LEU A 194 -6.57 1.45 -10.68
C LEU A 194 -6.24 0.29 -9.73
N LEU A 195 -5.96 0.61 -8.48
CA LEU A 195 -5.86 -0.37 -7.41
C LEU A 195 -7.27 -0.69 -6.92
N ARG A 196 -7.90 -1.68 -7.54
CA ARG A 196 -9.27 -2.07 -7.23
C ARG A 196 -9.32 -3.42 -6.53
N VAL A 197 -10.01 -3.45 -5.42
CA VAL A 197 -10.34 -4.67 -4.67
C VAL A 197 -11.83 -4.94 -4.80
N GLU A 198 -12.19 -6.08 -5.33
CA GLU A 198 -13.58 -6.52 -5.42
C GLU A 198 -13.77 -7.79 -4.58
N LYS A 199 -14.75 -7.76 -3.68
CA LYS A 199 -15.14 -8.90 -2.87
C LYS A 199 -16.45 -9.48 -3.40
N TYR A 200 -16.51 -10.79 -3.52
CA TYR A 200 -17.68 -11.57 -3.92
C TYR A 200 -18.00 -12.62 -2.86
N ASP A 201 -19.15 -13.30 -2.98
CA ASP A 201 -19.56 -14.34 -2.02
C ASP A 201 -18.62 -15.55 -2.03
N ASP A 202 -18.01 -15.84 -3.17
CA ASP A 202 -17.21 -17.04 -3.45
C ASP A 202 -15.71 -16.76 -3.67
N ARG A 203 -15.29 -15.52 -3.64
CA ARG A 203 -13.90 -15.09 -3.94
C ARG A 203 -13.59 -13.67 -3.45
#